data_facdf5c22a30fe6339e6200e36989f73
#
_entry.id   facdf5c22a30fe6339e6200e36989f73
#
_cell.length_a   1.000
_cell.length_b   1.000
_cell.length_c   1.000
_cell.angle_alpha   90.00
_cell.angle_beta   90.00
_cell.angle_gamma   90.00
#
_symmetry.space_group_name_H-M   'P 1'
#
loop_
_entity.id
_entity.type
_entity.pdbx_description
1 polymer ?
#
loop_
_entity_poly.entity_id
_entity_poly.type
_entity_poly.pdbx_seq_one_letter_code
_entity_poly.pdbx_strand_id
1 'polypeptide(L)'
;MKEGKLHYGWVVIFMGLLTTIAAHGFGRMSYTIILPAMKDGLSFNYTQLGLLGTGNFIGYLTMAIVGGFMAARFGTRIIITAGLVLMGITMILTGLAKSFEFAFVMRLLTGLGNGAAFVPAMALGSAWFTMKKRGFATGIVSAGIGAGTLISGLTVPPILSAFGAHGWRFSWYILGGAVLLISGVVFQFVRSNPQEKGLDQVGSEKSDAAQSDSSATENVSTPKWTVTVKSIIKMGSVWYLGVVYFFFGLSYIIYMVFFAAYLVKEMGLSQEWAGGLWALVGGLSIFCGVIWGKVSDLLGRSRGAALAYLVLGLSYILYAVIKVPIGFYLSAILFGLTAWSIPTIMAAAAGDFVGPRLAPAGLGFITLFFGIGQALGPALGGYLADVSGSFTLPFLIAGVISLIGMVLSFYLKKPIAE
;
A
#
# COMPACT_ATOMS: atom_id res chain seq x y z
N MET A 1 -38.92 -0.89 11.01
CA MET A 1 -37.46 -0.52 11.04
C MET A 1 -37.26 0.45 12.19
N LYS A 2 -36.42 0.12 13.19
CA LYS A 2 -36.04 1.11 14.23
C LYS A 2 -35.16 2.13 13.55
N GLU A 3 -35.70 3.31 13.34
CA GLU A 3 -34.94 4.49 12.89
C GLU A 3 -33.77 4.74 13.86
N GLY A 4 -32.57 4.91 13.34
CA GLY A 4 -31.44 5.49 14.07
C GLY A 4 -30.25 4.60 14.37
N LYS A 5 -30.23 3.29 14.05
CA LYS A 5 -29.02 2.48 14.29
C LYS A 5 -28.16 2.33 13.03
N LEU A 6 -26.89 2.79 13.12
CA LEU A 6 -25.89 2.62 12.08
C LEU A 6 -25.78 1.13 11.72
N HIS A 7 -25.86 0.80 10.43
CA HIS A 7 -25.74 -0.58 9.96
C HIS A 7 -24.35 -1.14 10.31
N TYR A 8 -24.29 -2.36 10.82
CA TYR A 8 -23.04 -2.97 11.31
C TYR A 8 -21.93 -3.03 10.25
N GLY A 9 -22.26 -3.05 8.98
CA GLY A 9 -21.30 -2.95 7.88
C GLY A 9 -20.36 -1.74 7.98
N TRP A 10 -20.84 -0.60 8.52
CA TRP A 10 -19.98 0.56 8.74
C TRP A 10 -18.95 0.35 9.87
N VAL A 11 -19.34 -0.42 10.91
CA VAL A 11 -18.39 -0.83 11.96
C VAL A 11 -17.29 -1.69 11.34
N VAL A 12 -17.64 -2.63 10.47
CA VAL A 12 -16.66 -3.51 9.81
C VAL A 12 -15.73 -2.71 8.91
N ILE A 13 -16.23 -1.73 8.15
CA ILE A 13 -15.40 -0.85 7.32
C ILE A 13 -14.48 0.02 8.17
N PHE A 14 -14.93 0.52 9.30
CA PHE A 14 -14.08 1.25 10.24
C PHE A 14 -12.98 0.34 10.82
N MET A 15 -13.27 -0.92 11.10
CA MET A 15 -12.24 -1.89 11.49
C MET A 15 -11.26 -2.17 10.35
N GLY A 16 -11.74 -2.20 9.09
CA GLY A 16 -10.89 -2.28 7.91
C GLY A 16 -9.94 -1.08 7.78
N LEU A 17 -10.44 0.14 8.03
CA LEU A 17 -9.63 1.37 8.10
C LEU A 17 -8.54 1.25 9.18
N LEU A 18 -8.90 0.85 10.42
CA LEU A 18 -7.94 0.65 11.50
C LEU A 18 -6.91 -0.43 11.15
N THR A 19 -7.35 -1.52 10.51
CA THR A 19 -6.43 -2.57 10.01
C THR A 19 -5.42 -1.99 9.04
N THR A 20 -5.85 -1.13 8.11
CA THR A 20 -4.96 -0.53 7.12
C THR A 20 -4.02 0.50 7.74
N ILE A 21 -4.48 1.30 8.72
CA ILE A 21 -3.63 2.19 9.52
C ILE A 21 -2.52 1.38 10.20
N ALA A 22 -2.88 0.27 10.87
CA ALA A 22 -1.92 -0.60 11.55
C ALA A 22 -0.96 -1.26 10.53
N ALA A 23 -1.50 -1.92 9.51
CA ALA A 23 -0.71 -2.71 8.58
C ALA A 23 0.21 -1.86 7.72
N HIS A 24 -0.32 -0.85 7.02
CA HIS A 24 0.49 0.00 6.14
C HIS A 24 1.12 1.16 6.90
N GLY A 25 0.36 1.89 7.73
CA GLY A 25 0.87 3.04 8.46
C GLY A 25 1.99 2.65 9.42
N PHE A 26 1.68 1.81 10.41
CA PHE A 26 2.64 1.47 11.46
C PHE A 26 3.64 0.40 11.04
N GLY A 27 3.22 -0.63 10.30
CA GLY A 27 4.11 -1.72 9.87
C GLY A 27 5.07 -1.35 8.76
N ARG A 28 4.70 -0.41 7.88
CA ARG A 28 5.44 -0.12 6.65
C ARG A 28 5.90 1.33 6.55
N MET A 29 5.00 2.32 6.66
CA MET A 29 5.31 3.72 6.43
C MET A 29 6.12 4.36 7.57
N SER A 30 5.99 3.87 8.81
CA SER A 30 6.79 4.32 9.94
C SER A 30 8.28 4.01 9.75
N TYR A 31 8.63 2.97 9.00
CA TYR A 31 10.02 2.61 8.72
C TYR A 31 10.80 3.76 8.12
N THR A 32 10.19 4.53 7.23
CA THR A 32 10.78 5.72 6.61
C THR A 32 11.35 6.70 7.64
N ILE A 33 10.58 7.00 8.69
CA ILE A 33 10.97 7.95 9.74
C ILE A 33 11.92 7.31 10.77
N ILE A 34 11.78 6.02 11.04
CA ILE A 34 12.64 5.28 11.99
C ILE A 34 14.03 5.00 11.39
N LEU A 35 14.13 4.84 10.07
CA LEU A 35 15.33 4.39 9.36
C LEU A 35 16.59 5.20 9.70
N PRO A 36 16.58 6.56 9.75
CA PRO A 36 17.79 7.32 10.07
C PRO A 36 18.37 6.99 11.46
N ALA A 37 17.48 6.86 12.46
CA ALA A 37 17.87 6.53 13.83
C ALA A 37 18.28 5.06 13.98
N MET A 38 17.63 4.16 13.24
CA MET A 38 17.98 2.75 13.19
C MET A 38 19.36 2.52 12.54
N LYS A 39 19.72 3.34 11.53
CA LYS A 39 21.05 3.34 10.91
C LYS A 39 22.15 3.57 11.94
N ASP A 40 22.00 4.61 12.74
CA ASP A 40 23.00 4.95 13.78
C ASP A 40 23.03 3.89 14.88
N GLY A 41 21.87 3.47 15.35
CA GLY A 41 21.75 2.52 16.46
C GLY A 41 22.25 1.11 16.17
N LEU A 42 22.31 0.71 14.90
CA LEU A 42 22.81 -0.60 14.45
C LEU A 42 24.10 -0.52 13.63
N SER A 43 24.58 0.71 13.32
CA SER A 43 25.74 0.94 12.45
C SER A 43 25.58 0.30 11.06
N PHE A 44 24.35 0.26 10.53
CA PHE A 44 24.08 -0.31 9.20
C PHE A 44 24.40 0.69 8.09
N ASN A 45 24.80 0.16 6.93
CA ASN A 45 24.85 0.95 5.71
C ASN A 45 23.48 1.06 5.04
N TYR A 46 23.34 1.92 4.03
CA TYR A 46 22.04 2.13 3.37
C TYR A 46 21.58 0.93 2.53
N THR A 47 22.52 0.13 2.01
CA THR A 47 22.21 -1.13 1.33
C THR A 47 21.54 -2.10 2.29
N GLN A 48 22.05 -2.28 3.50
CA GLN A 48 21.44 -3.13 4.52
C GLN A 48 20.04 -2.64 4.90
N LEU A 49 19.87 -1.33 5.11
CA LEU A 49 18.56 -0.76 5.41
C LEU A 49 17.58 -0.90 4.23
N GLY A 50 18.07 -0.73 3.00
CA GLY A 50 17.30 -1.02 1.80
C GLY A 50 16.83 -2.49 1.74
N LEU A 51 17.74 -3.42 2.04
CA LEU A 51 17.43 -4.86 2.11
C LEU A 51 16.40 -5.18 3.20
N LEU A 52 16.39 -4.49 4.35
CA LEU A 52 15.33 -4.63 5.35
C LEU A 52 13.96 -4.23 4.78
N GLY A 53 13.91 -3.17 3.97
CA GLY A 53 12.74 -2.78 3.20
C GLY A 53 12.33 -3.87 2.20
N THR A 54 13.27 -4.34 1.40
CA THR A 54 13.08 -5.46 0.44
C THR A 54 12.51 -6.70 1.13
N GLY A 55 13.06 -7.11 2.28
CA GLY A 55 12.53 -8.24 3.05
C GLY A 55 11.06 -8.06 3.43
N ASN A 56 10.67 -6.86 3.87
CA ASN A 56 9.28 -6.55 4.17
C ASN A 56 8.37 -6.66 2.94
N PHE A 57 8.83 -6.19 1.76
CA PHE A 57 8.06 -6.29 0.52
C PHE A 57 7.93 -7.71 0.01
N ILE A 58 8.98 -8.53 0.12
CA ILE A 58 8.92 -9.95 -0.23
C ILE A 58 7.89 -10.65 0.64
N GLY A 59 7.93 -10.45 1.96
CA GLY A 59 6.95 -11.00 2.88
C GLY A 59 5.52 -10.57 2.53
N TYR A 60 5.32 -9.27 2.30
CA TYR A 60 4.03 -8.72 1.87
C TYR A 60 3.52 -9.36 0.58
N LEU A 61 4.33 -9.43 -0.47
CA LEU A 61 3.94 -9.96 -1.76
C LEU A 61 3.59 -11.46 -1.67
N THR A 62 4.39 -12.23 -0.93
CA THR A 62 4.13 -13.65 -0.68
C THR A 62 2.75 -13.85 -0.06
N MET A 63 2.45 -13.09 0.99
CA MET A 63 1.19 -13.28 1.72
C MET A 63 0.02 -12.56 1.05
N ALA A 64 0.25 -11.54 0.22
CA ALA A 64 -0.79 -10.92 -0.60
C ALA A 64 -1.39 -11.93 -1.61
N ILE A 65 -0.57 -12.84 -2.13
CA ILE A 65 -1.02 -13.92 -3.03
C ILE A 65 -1.77 -14.99 -2.24
N VAL A 66 -1.19 -15.46 -1.14
CA VAL A 66 -1.71 -16.60 -0.37
C VAL A 66 -2.87 -16.19 0.56
N GLY A 67 -2.82 -14.97 1.10
CA GLY A 67 -3.73 -14.49 2.13
C GLY A 67 -5.20 -14.45 1.68
N GLY A 68 -5.46 -14.15 0.41
CA GLY A 68 -6.81 -14.21 -0.15
C GLY A 68 -7.41 -15.62 -0.10
N PHE A 69 -6.63 -16.64 -0.45
CA PHE A 69 -7.05 -18.04 -0.37
C PHE A 69 -7.24 -18.50 1.08
N MET A 70 -6.34 -18.09 1.97
CA MET A 70 -6.47 -18.38 3.39
C MET A 70 -7.72 -17.71 3.99
N ALA A 71 -8.01 -16.47 3.63
CA ALA A 71 -9.19 -15.77 4.10
C ALA A 71 -10.50 -16.42 3.61
N ALA A 72 -10.52 -16.92 2.36
CA ALA A 72 -11.65 -17.66 1.84
C ALA A 72 -11.88 -19.00 2.57
N ARG A 73 -10.80 -19.66 3.01
CA ARG A 73 -10.88 -20.96 3.71
C ARG A 73 -11.13 -20.82 5.22
N PHE A 74 -10.45 -19.90 5.89
CA PHE A 74 -10.45 -19.78 7.35
C PHE A 74 -11.27 -18.59 7.87
N GLY A 75 -11.80 -17.78 6.96
CA GLY A 75 -12.55 -16.56 7.28
C GLY A 75 -11.65 -15.32 7.40
N THR A 76 -12.17 -14.22 6.87
CA THR A 76 -11.47 -12.91 6.80
C THR A 76 -11.05 -12.40 8.20
N ARG A 77 -11.94 -12.55 9.20
CA ARG A 77 -11.69 -12.16 10.59
C ARG A 77 -10.42 -12.78 11.17
N ILE A 78 -10.27 -14.11 11.02
CA ILE A 78 -9.15 -14.87 11.59
C ILE A 78 -7.84 -14.46 10.91
N ILE A 79 -7.83 -14.37 9.59
CA ILE A 79 -6.62 -14.07 8.83
C ILE A 79 -6.14 -12.65 9.04
N ILE A 80 -7.04 -11.66 9.07
CA ILE A 80 -6.68 -10.28 9.42
C ILE A 80 -6.05 -10.22 10.82
N THR A 81 -6.70 -10.84 11.80
CA THR A 81 -6.21 -10.81 13.19
C THR A 81 -4.87 -11.50 13.33
N ALA A 82 -4.71 -12.71 12.77
CA ALA A 82 -3.44 -13.44 12.80
C ALA A 82 -2.31 -12.65 12.12
N GLY A 83 -2.62 -11.99 11.00
CA GLY A 83 -1.68 -11.10 10.30
C GLY A 83 -1.24 -9.92 11.18
N LEU A 84 -2.18 -9.24 11.84
CA LEU A 84 -1.88 -8.13 12.75
C LEU A 84 -1.09 -8.60 13.98
N VAL A 85 -1.43 -9.76 14.57
CA VAL A 85 -0.68 -10.34 15.70
C VAL A 85 0.75 -10.66 15.30
N LEU A 86 0.94 -11.37 14.18
CA LEU A 86 2.28 -11.67 13.64
C LEU A 86 3.08 -10.38 13.45
N MET A 87 2.46 -9.38 12.82
CA MET A 87 3.09 -8.09 12.55
C MET A 87 3.47 -7.35 13.83
N GLY A 88 2.57 -7.24 14.79
CA GLY A 88 2.83 -6.53 16.06
C GLY A 88 3.96 -7.19 16.86
N ILE A 89 3.98 -8.52 16.95
CA ILE A 89 5.06 -9.27 17.61
C ILE A 89 6.39 -9.03 16.88
N THR A 90 6.43 -9.16 15.56
CA THR A 90 7.67 -9.02 14.80
C THR A 90 8.18 -7.57 14.75
N MET A 91 7.30 -6.58 14.85
CA MET A 91 7.69 -5.17 15.06
C MET A 91 8.40 -4.99 16.40
N ILE A 92 7.84 -5.52 17.49
CA ILE A 92 8.48 -5.48 18.82
C ILE A 92 9.84 -6.18 18.76
N LEU A 93 9.91 -7.35 18.14
CA LEU A 93 11.15 -8.09 17.96
C LEU A 93 12.15 -7.33 17.09
N THR A 94 11.71 -6.56 16.09
CA THR A 94 12.58 -5.66 15.32
C THR A 94 13.27 -4.64 16.23
N GLY A 95 12.56 -4.11 17.23
CA GLY A 95 13.14 -3.23 18.25
C GLY A 95 14.23 -3.88 19.10
N LEU A 96 14.25 -5.21 19.21
CA LEU A 96 15.28 -5.98 19.92
C LEU A 96 16.50 -6.33 19.05
N ALA A 97 16.45 -6.02 17.74
CA ALA A 97 17.50 -6.41 16.81
C ALA A 97 18.90 -5.88 17.23
N LYS A 98 19.90 -6.75 17.08
CA LYS A 98 21.33 -6.47 17.28
C LYS A 98 22.15 -6.83 16.05
N SER A 99 21.61 -7.64 15.12
CA SER A 99 22.26 -8.04 13.88
C SER A 99 21.34 -7.77 12.69
N PHE A 100 21.96 -7.69 11.50
CA PHE A 100 21.25 -7.51 10.24
C PHE A 100 20.32 -8.70 9.94
N GLU A 101 20.79 -9.91 10.11
CA GLU A 101 20.05 -11.15 9.79
C GLU A 101 18.78 -11.23 10.62
N PHE A 102 18.87 -10.94 11.93
CA PHE A 102 17.70 -10.94 12.79
C PHE A 102 16.70 -9.85 12.37
N ALA A 103 17.17 -8.62 12.14
CA ALA A 103 16.35 -7.52 11.68
C ALA A 103 15.66 -7.85 10.35
N PHE A 104 16.41 -8.47 9.40
CA PHE A 104 15.88 -8.87 8.10
C PHE A 104 14.75 -9.90 8.22
N VAL A 105 14.96 -10.95 9.00
CA VAL A 105 13.93 -11.97 9.25
C VAL A 105 12.69 -11.35 9.89
N MET A 106 12.86 -10.50 10.91
CA MET A 106 11.73 -9.82 11.55
C MET A 106 10.98 -8.90 10.57
N ARG A 107 11.68 -8.18 9.70
CA ARG A 107 11.05 -7.33 8.67
C ARG A 107 10.31 -8.15 7.61
N LEU A 108 10.86 -9.31 7.20
CA LEU A 108 10.19 -10.25 6.31
C LEU A 108 8.88 -10.78 6.94
N LEU A 109 8.94 -11.22 8.21
CA LEU A 109 7.76 -11.69 8.94
C LEU A 109 6.73 -10.57 9.16
N THR A 110 7.18 -9.33 9.43
CA THR A 110 6.30 -8.15 9.48
C THR A 110 5.58 -7.97 8.15
N GLY A 111 6.28 -8.17 7.04
CA GLY A 111 5.69 -8.12 5.70
C GLY A 111 4.64 -9.21 5.46
N LEU A 112 4.91 -10.44 5.88
CA LEU A 112 3.91 -11.53 5.83
C LEU A 112 2.64 -11.15 6.61
N GLY A 113 2.79 -10.65 7.85
CA GLY A 113 1.67 -10.16 8.64
C GLY A 113 0.89 -9.04 7.96
N ASN A 114 1.59 -8.09 7.33
CA ASN A 114 0.98 -6.99 6.58
C ASN A 114 0.12 -7.50 5.41
N GLY A 115 0.65 -8.41 4.58
CA GLY A 115 -0.09 -9.00 3.45
C GLY A 115 -1.32 -9.78 3.90
N ALA A 116 -1.19 -10.55 4.99
CA ALA A 116 -2.29 -11.31 5.59
C ALA A 116 -3.40 -10.40 6.14
N ALA A 117 -3.06 -9.22 6.67
CA ALA A 117 -4.05 -8.29 7.21
C ALA A 117 -4.68 -7.41 6.13
N PHE A 118 -3.87 -6.79 5.26
CA PHE A 118 -4.32 -5.76 4.33
C PHE A 118 -5.21 -6.30 3.21
N VAL A 119 -4.81 -7.38 2.55
CA VAL A 119 -5.55 -7.88 1.37
C VAL A 119 -6.97 -8.32 1.73
N PRO A 120 -7.18 -9.12 2.79
CA PRO A 120 -8.54 -9.45 3.21
C PRO A 120 -9.31 -8.24 3.77
N ALA A 121 -8.65 -7.26 4.39
CA ALA A 121 -9.33 -6.04 4.86
C ALA A 121 -9.92 -5.24 3.69
N MET A 122 -9.22 -5.14 2.56
CA MET A 122 -9.75 -4.50 1.35
C MET A 122 -10.99 -5.22 0.80
N ALA A 123 -11.08 -6.54 0.98
CA ALA A 123 -12.23 -7.32 0.53
C ALA A 123 -13.49 -7.13 1.38
N LEU A 124 -13.39 -6.58 2.60
CA LEU A 124 -14.55 -6.32 3.47
C LEU A 124 -15.59 -5.40 2.81
N GLY A 125 -15.12 -4.44 1.98
CA GLY A 125 -16.02 -3.55 1.24
C GLY A 125 -16.96 -4.30 0.32
N SER A 126 -16.48 -5.29 -0.42
CA SER A 126 -17.30 -6.11 -1.32
C SER A 126 -18.13 -7.17 -0.58
N ALA A 127 -17.70 -7.62 0.59
CA ALA A 127 -18.45 -8.58 1.39
C ALA A 127 -19.69 -7.93 2.05
N TRP A 128 -19.56 -6.69 2.53
CA TRP A 128 -20.57 -6.01 3.35
C TRP A 128 -21.45 -5.00 2.60
N PHE A 129 -21.05 -4.60 1.36
CA PHE A 129 -21.74 -3.55 0.60
C PHE A 129 -22.11 -4.01 -0.80
N THR A 130 -23.29 -3.57 -1.25
CA THR A 130 -23.74 -3.82 -2.62
C THR A 130 -22.84 -3.16 -3.66
N MET A 131 -22.94 -3.56 -4.93
CA MET A 131 -22.14 -3.03 -6.04
C MET A 131 -22.15 -1.50 -6.11
N LYS A 132 -23.26 -0.86 -5.83
CA LYS A 132 -23.41 0.61 -5.85
C LYS A 132 -22.59 1.32 -4.75
N LYS A 133 -22.33 0.68 -3.61
CA LYS A 133 -21.68 1.29 -2.42
C LYS A 133 -20.32 0.72 -2.08
N ARG A 134 -19.94 -0.43 -2.65
CA ARG A 134 -18.67 -1.12 -2.31
C ARG A 134 -17.43 -0.29 -2.61
N GLY A 135 -17.43 0.50 -3.70
CA GLY A 135 -16.29 1.37 -4.06
C GLY A 135 -16.00 2.41 -2.99
N PHE A 136 -17.04 3.07 -2.46
CA PHE A 136 -16.91 4.03 -1.38
C PHE A 136 -16.43 3.37 -0.09
N ALA A 137 -16.99 2.20 0.27
CA ALA A 137 -16.57 1.44 1.45
C ALA A 137 -15.10 1.01 1.37
N THR A 138 -14.66 0.46 0.23
CA THR A 138 -13.26 0.08 0.01
C THR A 138 -12.34 1.31 -0.01
N GLY A 139 -12.82 2.44 -0.52
CA GLY A 139 -12.12 3.73 -0.47
C GLY A 139 -11.80 4.18 0.96
N ILE A 140 -12.76 4.02 1.90
CA ILE A 140 -12.54 4.31 3.33
C ILE A 140 -11.45 3.40 3.89
N VAL A 141 -11.49 2.09 3.62
CA VAL A 141 -10.44 1.17 4.07
C VAL A 141 -9.07 1.57 3.52
N SER A 142 -9.00 1.91 2.24
CA SER A 142 -7.76 2.34 1.57
C SER A 142 -7.21 3.67 2.11
N ALA A 143 -8.08 4.60 2.53
CA ALA A 143 -7.68 5.88 3.12
C ALA A 143 -6.83 5.69 4.40
N GLY A 144 -6.92 4.52 5.03
CA GLY A 144 -6.06 4.13 6.14
C GLY A 144 -4.56 4.15 5.83
N ILE A 145 -4.15 3.99 4.57
CA ILE A 145 -2.74 4.11 4.16
C ILE A 145 -2.24 5.54 4.43
N GLY A 146 -2.94 6.53 3.91
CA GLY A 146 -2.60 7.94 4.09
C GLY A 146 -2.73 8.38 5.56
N ALA A 147 -3.83 7.98 6.22
CA ALA A 147 -4.05 8.27 7.64
C ALA A 147 -2.94 7.67 8.51
N GLY A 148 -2.54 6.42 8.26
CA GLY A 148 -1.45 5.76 8.97
C GLY A 148 -0.09 6.41 8.72
N THR A 149 0.17 6.88 7.49
CA THR A 149 1.37 7.65 7.15
C THR A 149 1.41 8.97 7.91
N LEU A 150 0.29 9.70 7.93
CA LEU A 150 0.13 10.95 8.70
C LEU A 150 0.40 10.71 10.19
N ILE A 151 -0.26 9.71 10.78
CA ILE A 151 -0.09 9.38 12.20
C ILE A 151 1.36 9.01 12.49
N SER A 152 2.00 8.17 11.66
CA SER A 152 3.41 7.79 11.84
C SER A 152 4.35 9.00 11.76
N GLY A 153 4.11 9.93 10.83
CA GLY A 153 4.90 11.17 10.69
C GLY A 153 4.81 12.07 11.91
N LEU A 154 3.66 12.10 12.59
CA LEU A 154 3.44 12.92 13.79
C LEU A 154 3.89 12.23 15.09
N THR A 155 3.80 10.89 15.18
CA THR A 155 4.04 10.16 16.43
C THR A 155 5.46 9.65 16.58
N VAL A 156 6.14 9.26 15.49
CA VAL A 156 7.49 8.69 15.56
C VAL A 156 8.55 9.72 16.00
N PRO A 157 8.61 10.95 15.47
CA PRO A 157 9.65 11.92 15.87
C PRO A 157 9.67 12.23 17.37
N PRO A 158 8.54 12.51 18.05
CA PRO A 158 8.54 12.69 19.49
C PRO A 158 9.10 11.49 20.29
N ILE A 159 8.83 10.26 19.82
CA ILE A 159 9.39 9.05 20.43
C ILE A 159 10.90 9.01 20.25
N LEU A 160 11.39 9.33 19.04
CA LEU A 160 12.82 9.39 18.77
C LEU A 160 13.51 10.41 19.65
N SER A 161 12.96 11.60 19.81
CA SER A 161 13.51 12.66 20.65
C SER A 161 13.47 12.30 22.14
N ALA A 162 12.37 11.73 22.62
CA ALA A 162 12.19 11.38 24.03
C ALA A 162 13.15 10.27 24.51
N PHE A 163 13.46 9.30 23.66
CA PHE A 163 14.31 8.15 24.01
C PHE A 163 15.73 8.19 23.39
N GLY A 164 16.09 9.26 22.69
CA GLY A 164 17.41 9.50 22.15
C GLY A 164 17.99 8.33 21.35
N ALA A 165 19.17 7.84 21.68
CA ALA A 165 19.83 6.73 20.96
C ALA A 165 19.00 5.44 20.90
N HIS A 166 18.07 5.25 21.81
CA HIS A 166 17.17 4.08 21.86
C HIS A 166 15.80 4.37 21.23
N GLY A 167 15.54 5.58 20.77
CA GLY A 167 14.26 6.02 20.24
C GLY A 167 13.71 5.14 19.12
N TRP A 168 14.57 4.65 18.22
CA TRP A 168 14.16 3.73 17.16
C TRP A 168 13.62 2.39 17.71
N ARG A 169 14.18 1.88 18.82
CA ARG A 169 13.71 0.67 19.50
C ARG A 169 12.34 0.89 20.11
N PHE A 170 12.20 1.99 20.86
CA PHE A 170 10.93 2.37 21.48
C PHE A 170 9.85 2.66 20.43
N SER A 171 10.19 3.24 19.28
CA SER A 171 9.26 3.40 18.17
C SER A 171 8.68 2.05 17.72
N TRP A 172 9.52 1.03 17.56
CA TRP A 172 9.06 -0.32 17.21
C TRP A 172 8.24 -0.97 18.33
N TYR A 173 8.60 -0.79 19.60
CA TYR A 173 7.82 -1.34 20.74
C TYR A 173 6.44 -0.69 20.82
N ILE A 174 6.37 0.63 20.74
CA ILE A 174 5.12 1.37 20.90
C ILE A 174 4.19 1.09 19.70
N LEU A 175 4.70 1.16 18.49
CA LEU A 175 3.90 0.88 17.29
C LEU A 175 3.48 -0.60 17.22
N GLY A 176 4.36 -1.53 17.56
CA GLY A 176 4.03 -2.96 17.63
C GLY A 176 2.97 -3.26 18.69
N GLY A 177 3.09 -2.64 19.87
CA GLY A 177 2.07 -2.71 20.92
C GLY A 177 0.72 -2.15 20.48
N ALA A 178 0.72 -0.99 19.79
CA ALA A 178 -0.49 -0.42 19.23
C ALA A 178 -1.15 -1.35 18.19
N VAL A 179 -0.35 -2.01 17.33
CA VAL A 179 -0.85 -3.00 16.38
C VAL A 179 -1.49 -4.20 17.09
N LEU A 180 -0.89 -4.70 18.18
CA LEU A 180 -1.47 -5.78 18.98
C LEU A 180 -2.80 -5.37 19.64
N LEU A 181 -2.90 -4.15 20.16
CA LEU A 181 -4.16 -3.60 20.68
C LEU A 181 -5.22 -3.52 19.60
N ILE A 182 -4.87 -2.97 18.43
CA ILE A 182 -5.77 -2.91 17.27
C ILE A 182 -6.20 -4.32 16.85
N SER A 183 -5.31 -5.32 16.89
CA SER A 183 -5.65 -6.70 16.54
C SER A 183 -6.75 -7.28 17.43
N GLY A 184 -6.71 -6.99 18.73
CA GLY A 184 -7.76 -7.37 19.70
C GLY A 184 -9.11 -6.72 19.37
N VAL A 185 -9.10 -5.41 19.07
CA VAL A 185 -10.31 -4.68 18.68
C VAL A 185 -10.87 -5.22 17.36
N VAL A 186 -10.02 -5.43 16.36
CA VAL A 186 -10.39 -6.01 15.05
C VAL A 186 -10.99 -7.41 15.23
N PHE A 187 -10.37 -8.27 16.05
CA PHE A 187 -10.92 -9.59 16.37
C PHE A 187 -12.31 -9.52 16.98
N GLN A 188 -12.55 -8.58 17.88
CA GLN A 188 -13.84 -8.39 18.53
C GLN A 188 -14.94 -7.97 17.55
N PHE A 189 -14.67 -7.04 16.65
CA PHE A 189 -15.69 -6.34 15.84
C PHE A 189 -15.75 -6.77 14.38
N VAL A 190 -14.68 -7.30 13.76
CA VAL A 190 -14.77 -7.79 12.38
C VAL A 190 -15.64 -9.05 12.32
N ARG A 191 -16.48 -9.10 11.29
CA ARG A 191 -17.22 -10.30 10.87
C ARG A 191 -16.95 -10.49 9.39
N SER A 192 -16.79 -11.74 8.95
CA SER A 192 -16.40 -12.05 7.57
C SER A 192 -17.49 -11.68 6.58
N ASN A 193 -18.75 -11.85 6.98
CA ASN A 193 -19.90 -11.54 6.14
C ASN A 193 -21.12 -11.09 6.96
N PRO A 194 -22.13 -10.44 6.34
CA PRO A 194 -23.33 -9.94 7.01
C PRO A 194 -24.17 -11.06 7.67
N GLN A 195 -24.18 -12.25 7.07
CA GLN A 195 -24.99 -13.39 7.54
C GLN A 195 -24.60 -13.84 8.95
N GLU A 196 -23.33 -13.65 9.36
CA GLU A 196 -22.88 -13.92 10.76
C GLU A 196 -23.64 -13.08 11.79
N LYS A 197 -24.30 -12.01 11.38
CA LYS A 197 -25.13 -11.12 12.20
C LYS A 197 -26.61 -11.17 11.84
N GLY A 198 -27.02 -12.05 10.92
CA GLY A 198 -28.39 -12.08 10.40
C GLY A 198 -28.78 -10.80 9.67
N LEU A 199 -27.81 -10.16 8.99
CA LEU A 199 -28.00 -8.91 8.25
C LEU A 199 -27.78 -9.13 6.75
N ASP A 200 -28.38 -8.27 5.95
CA ASP A 200 -28.13 -8.15 4.52
C ASP A 200 -26.98 -7.18 4.25
N GLN A 201 -26.53 -7.09 3.00
CA GLN A 201 -25.54 -6.09 2.60
C GLN A 201 -26.10 -4.67 2.72
N VAL A 202 -25.23 -3.72 3.06
CA VAL A 202 -25.60 -2.28 3.09
C VAL A 202 -25.99 -1.83 1.69
N GLY A 203 -27.24 -1.38 1.54
CA GLY A 203 -27.81 -0.92 0.27
C GLY A 203 -28.61 -1.98 -0.48
N SER A 204 -28.86 -3.17 0.09
CA SER A 204 -29.89 -4.09 -0.43
C SER A 204 -31.28 -3.51 -0.12
N GLU A 205 -32.08 -3.30 -1.16
CA GLU A 205 -33.51 -3.00 -1.04
C GLU A 205 -34.25 -4.32 -0.88
N LYS A 206 -35.32 -4.32 -0.08
CA LYS A 206 -36.15 -5.56 0.17
C LYS A 206 -36.72 -6.19 -1.10
N SER A 207 -36.75 -5.47 -2.22
CA SER A 207 -37.21 -6.00 -3.51
C SER A 207 -36.17 -6.87 -4.22
N ASP A 208 -34.89 -6.69 -3.91
CA ASP A 208 -33.83 -7.46 -4.57
C ASP A 208 -33.64 -8.87 -3.96
N ALA A 209 -34.16 -9.07 -2.74
CA ALA A 209 -34.14 -10.38 -2.07
C ALA A 209 -35.05 -11.43 -2.78
N ALA A 210 -36.09 -11.01 -3.44
CA ALA A 210 -36.97 -11.91 -4.21
C ALA A 210 -36.41 -12.26 -5.60
N GLN A 211 -35.51 -11.43 -6.13
CA GLN A 211 -34.81 -11.68 -7.41
C GLN A 211 -33.50 -12.45 -7.26
N SER A 212 -32.88 -12.42 -6.08
CA SER A 212 -31.63 -13.18 -5.84
C SER A 212 -31.86 -14.69 -5.73
N ASP A 213 -33.04 -15.13 -5.30
CA ASP A 213 -33.38 -16.57 -5.25
C ASP A 213 -33.72 -17.17 -6.64
N SER A 214 -34.09 -16.33 -7.62
CA SER A 214 -34.38 -16.81 -8.98
C SER A 214 -33.21 -16.71 -9.94
N SER A 215 -32.14 -15.90 -9.61
CA SER A 215 -30.94 -15.80 -10.42
C SER A 215 -29.77 -16.65 -9.90
N ALA A 216 -29.94 -17.33 -8.76
CA ALA A 216 -28.92 -18.23 -8.18
C ALA A 216 -28.86 -19.60 -8.88
N THR A 217 -29.72 -19.87 -9.87
CA THR A 217 -29.76 -21.16 -10.59
C THR A 217 -29.27 -21.09 -12.03
N GLU A 218 -28.83 -19.96 -12.54
CA GLU A 218 -27.99 -20.01 -13.73
C GLU A 218 -26.60 -20.50 -13.31
N ASN A 219 -26.31 -21.76 -13.66
CA ASN A 219 -24.98 -22.40 -13.65
C ASN A 219 -24.00 -21.58 -14.51
N VAL A 220 -23.59 -20.39 -14.03
CA VAL A 220 -22.39 -19.75 -14.52
C VAL A 220 -21.23 -20.55 -13.96
N SER A 221 -20.86 -21.60 -14.70
CA SER A 221 -19.65 -22.36 -14.42
C SER A 221 -18.49 -21.34 -14.30
N THR A 222 -18.06 -21.06 -13.06
CA THR A 222 -16.86 -20.28 -12.82
C THR A 222 -15.74 -20.97 -13.59
N PRO A 223 -15.07 -20.29 -14.53
CA PRO A 223 -13.99 -20.91 -15.28
C PRO A 223 -12.98 -21.48 -14.29
N LYS A 224 -12.54 -22.72 -14.49
CA LYS A 224 -11.49 -23.31 -13.66
C LYS A 224 -10.34 -22.30 -13.61
N TRP A 225 -9.78 -22.03 -12.42
CA TRP A 225 -8.69 -21.08 -12.20
C TRP A 225 -7.56 -21.19 -13.26
N THR A 226 -7.19 -22.43 -13.62
CA THR A 226 -6.18 -22.71 -14.63
C THR A 226 -6.53 -22.17 -16.02
N VAL A 227 -7.80 -22.17 -16.42
CA VAL A 227 -8.25 -21.61 -17.70
C VAL A 227 -8.19 -20.09 -17.69
N THR A 228 -8.61 -19.47 -16.58
CA THR A 228 -8.57 -18.02 -16.37
C THR A 228 -7.14 -17.47 -16.41
N VAL A 229 -6.22 -18.09 -15.68
CA VAL A 229 -4.79 -17.69 -15.66
C VAL A 229 -4.16 -17.90 -17.03
N LYS A 230 -4.42 -19.02 -17.71
CA LYS A 230 -3.89 -19.29 -19.04
C LYS A 230 -4.36 -18.26 -20.09
N SER A 231 -5.59 -17.79 -19.97
CA SER A 231 -6.13 -16.75 -20.86
C SER A 231 -5.43 -15.41 -20.65
N ILE A 232 -5.21 -15.00 -19.39
CA ILE A 232 -4.54 -13.73 -19.06
C ILE A 232 -3.09 -13.73 -19.52
N ILE A 233 -2.34 -14.81 -19.27
CA ILE A 233 -0.92 -14.92 -19.65
C ILE A 233 -0.74 -14.81 -21.17
N LYS A 234 -1.73 -15.20 -21.95
CA LYS A 234 -1.68 -15.11 -23.42
C LYS A 234 -1.92 -13.67 -23.96
N MET A 235 -2.46 -12.78 -23.12
CA MET A 235 -2.77 -11.40 -23.52
C MET A 235 -1.53 -10.50 -23.41
N GLY A 236 -0.88 -10.15 -24.50
CA GLY A 236 0.28 -9.25 -24.53
C GLY A 236 0.01 -7.88 -23.90
N SER A 237 -1.23 -7.38 -23.99
CA SER A 237 -1.65 -6.12 -23.35
C SER A 237 -1.52 -6.15 -21.83
N VAL A 238 -1.75 -7.31 -21.20
CA VAL A 238 -1.64 -7.47 -19.74
C VAL A 238 -0.17 -7.49 -19.28
N TRP A 239 0.71 -8.11 -20.07
CA TRP A 239 2.16 -8.03 -19.84
C TRP A 239 2.65 -6.59 -19.93
N TYR A 240 2.19 -5.85 -20.92
CA TYR A 240 2.57 -4.45 -21.09
C TYR A 240 2.10 -3.59 -19.92
N LEU A 241 0.84 -3.78 -19.46
CA LEU A 241 0.35 -3.14 -18.23
C LEU A 241 1.21 -3.51 -17.02
N GLY A 242 1.61 -4.78 -16.91
CA GLY A 242 2.51 -5.25 -15.85
C GLY A 242 3.85 -4.52 -15.87
N VAL A 243 4.47 -4.39 -17.07
CA VAL A 243 5.73 -3.66 -17.21
C VAL A 243 5.58 -2.19 -16.80
N VAL A 244 4.53 -1.51 -17.26
CA VAL A 244 4.25 -0.13 -16.84
C VAL A 244 4.12 -0.07 -15.30
N TYR A 245 3.39 -0.98 -14.69
CA TYR A 245 3.18 -0.99 -13.25
C TYR A 245 4.44 -1.33 -12.44
N PHE A 246 5.35 -2.12 -13.01
CA PHE A 246 6.68 -2.38 -12.45
C PHE A 246 7.51 -1.11 -12.27
N PHE A 247 7.54 -0.22 -13.26
CA PHE A 247 8.29 1.05 -13.19
C PHE A 247 7.78 1.95 -12.07
N PHE A 248 6.48 1.94 -11.80
CA PHE A 248 5.94 2.61 -10.62
C PHE A 248 6.44 1.98 -9.33
N GLY A 249 6.33 0.64 -9.21
CA GLY A 249 6.80 -0.09 -8.04
C GLY A 249 8.25 0.20 -7.69
N LEU A 250 9.10 0.24 -8.72
CA LEU A 250 10.53 0.48 -8.59
C LEU A 250 10.86 1.93 -8.20
N SER A 251 10.21 2.92 -8.84
CA SER A 251 10.54 4.34 -8.64
C SER A 251 10.04 4.89 -7.31
N TYR A 252 8.73 4.73 -7.01
CA TYR A 252 8.12 5.39 -5.85
C TYR A 252 8.69 4.90 -4.53
N ILE A 253 9.10 3.64 -4.47
CA ILE A 253 9.56 3.03 -3.23
C ILE A 253 10.96 3.51 -2.83
N ILE A 254 11.82 3.85 -3.78
CA ILE A 254 13.12 4.47 -3.53
C ILE A 254 12.90 5.79 -2.78
N TYR A 255 12.02 6.64 -3.31
CA TYR A 255 11.66 7.91 -2.67
C TYR A 255 11.07 7.69 -1.28
N MET A 256 10.10 6.78 -1.17
CA MET A 256 9.40 6.50 0.07
C MET A 256 10.31 6.03 1.20
N VAL A 257 11.17 5.05 0.93
CA VAL A 257 12.02 4.42 1.97
C VAL A 257 13.08 5.40 2.46
N PHE A 258 13.70 6.15 1.57
CA PHE A 258 14.83 7.02 1.90
C PHE A 258 14.49 8.49 2.12
N PHE A 259 13.20 8.84 2.07
CA PHE A 259 12.71 10.20 2.25
C PHE A 259 13.27 10.87 3.51
N ALA A 260 13.04 10.31 4.69
CA ALA A 260 13.53 10.91 5.92
C ALA A 260 15.04 10.78 6.09
N ALA A 261 15.65 9.70 5.57
CA ALA A 261 17.10 9.53 5.62
C ALA A 261 17.84 10.67 4.91
N TYR A 262 17.37 11.07 3.73
CA TYR A 262 17.92 12.20 3.01
C TYR A 262 17.83 13.51 3.79
N LEU A 263 16.64 13.84 4.31
CA LEU A 263 16.43 15.06 5.07
C LEU A 263 17.29 15.15 6.33
N VAL A 264 17.34 14.04 7.07
CA VAL A 264 18.03 14.02 8.37
C VAL A 264 19.54 13.84 8.21
N LYS A 265 19.98 12.89 7.36
CA LYS A 265 21.37 12.49 7.28
C LYS A 265 22.20 13.26 6.28
N GLU A 266 21.61 13.73 5.19
CA GLU A 266 22.34 14.47 4.17
C GLU A 266 22.06 15.98 4.26
N MET A 267 20.80 16.37 4.54
CA MET A 267 20.42 17.79 4.64
C MET A 267 20.55 18.35 6.06
N GLY A 268 20.79 17.52 7.08
CA GLY A 268 20.97 17.95 8.47
C GLY A 268 19.71 18.50 9.14
N LEU A 269 18.53 18.20 8.59
CA LEU A 269 17.27 18.66 9.13
C LEU A 269 16.81 17.82 10.33
N SER A 270 15.96 18.37 11.20
CA SER A 270 15.50 17.65 12.37
C SER A 270 14.54 16.49 12.02
N GLN A 271 14.46 15.51 12.92
CA GLN A 271 13.53 14.39 12.79
C GLN A 271 12.06 14.88 12.79
N GLU A 272 11.75 15.91 13.57
CA GLU A 272 10.43 16.52 13.66
C GLU A 272 10.03 17.16 12.33
N TRP A 273 10.97 17.84 11.68
CA TRP A 273 10.73 18.46 10.39
C TRP A 273 10.49 17.39 9.29
N ALA A 274 11.31 16.35 9.27
CA ALA A 274 11.15 15.22 8.35
C ALA A 274 9.82 14.48 8.59
N GLY A 275 9.44 14.28 9.85
CA GLY A 275 8.16 13.69 10.23
C GLY A 275 6.97 14.54 9.85
N GLY A 276 7.05 15.87 10.01
CA GLY A 276 6.01 16.82 9.60
C GLY A 276 5.76 16.78 8.09
N LEU A 277 6.83 16.75 7.28
CA LEU A 277 6.70 16.58 5.83
C LEU A 277 6.13 15.19 5.46
N TRP A 278 6.52 14.15 6.16
CA TRP A 278 5.95 12.80 5.94
C TRP A 278 4.46 12.75 6.30
N ALA A 279 4.06 13.44 7.37
CA ALA A 279 2.66 13.61 7.74
C ALA A 279 1.87 14.35 6.67
N LEU A 280 2.46 15.41 6.08
CA LEU A 280 1.87 16.13 4.94
C LEU A 280 1.64 15.21 3.74
N VAL A 281 2.65 14.39 3.38
CA VAL A 281 2.51 13.36 2.33
C VAL A 281 1.35 12.43 2.65
N GLY A 282 1.27 11.93 3.88
CA GLY A 282 0.19 11.05 4.32
C GLY A 282 -1.20 11.69 4.21
N GLY A 283 -1.35 12.91 4.72
CA GLY A 283 -2.61 13.65 4.68
C GLY A 283 -3.10 13.91 3.25
N LEU A 284 -2.21 14.37 2.37
CA LEU A 284 -2.55 14.61 0.96
C LEU A 284 -2.88 13.32 0.21
N SER A 285 -2.23 12.21 0.55
CA SER A 285 -2.42 10.92 -0.12
C SER A 285 -3.81 10.30 0.09
N ILE A 286 -4.54 10.75 1.12
CA ILE A 286 -5.94 10.35 1.35
C ILE A 286 -6.83 10.69 0.15
N PHE A 287 -6.58 11.82 -0.49
CA PHE A 287 -7.37 12.34 -1.61
C PHE A 287 -6.88 11.84 -2.98
N CYS A 288 -5.70 11.27 -3.05
CA CYS A 288 -5.00 10.87 -4.28
C CYS A 288 -5.86 10.00 -5.19
N GLY A 289 -6.48 8.94 -4.64
CA GLY A 289 -7.28 7.99 -5.42
C GLY A 289 -8.49 8.64 -6.12
N VAL A 290 -9.17 9.56 -5.43
CA VAL A 290 -10.33 10.28 -5.99
C VAL A 290 -9.89 11.24 -7.09
N ILE A 291 -8.82 12.01 -6.87
CA ILE A 291 -8.28 12.96 -7.84
C ILE A 291 -7.87 12.23 -9.12
N TRP A 292 -7.02 11.22 -9.00
CA TRP A 292 -6.45 10.55 -10.17
C TRP A 292 -7.41 9.55 -10.84
N GLY A 293 -8.37 9.01 -10.11
CA GLY A 293 -9.48 8.28 -10.70
C GLY A 293 -10.24 9.17 -11.69
N LYS A 294 -10.66 10.37 -11.24
CA LYS A 294 -11.35 11.34 -12.10
C LYS A 294 -10.49 11.85 -13.26
N VAL A 295 -9.22 12.16 -13.02
CA VAL A 295 -8.27 12.57 -14.08
C VAL A 295 -8.14 11.49 -15.14
N SER A 296 -7.99 10.23 -14.73
CA SER A 296 -7.89 9.07 -15.63
C SER A 296 -9.19 8.81 -16.40
N ASP A 297 -10.35 9.07 -15.82
CA ASP A 297 -11.63 8.95 -16.54
C ASP A 297 -11.81 10.04 -17.60
N LEU A 298 -11.36 11.27 -17.32
CA LEU A 298 -11.45 12.40 -18.25
C LEU A 298 -10.44 12.34 -19.40
N LEU A 299 -9.18 12.02 -19.11
CA LEU A 299 -8.08 12.02 -20.08
C LEU A 299 -7.89 10.66 -20.78
N GLY A 300 -8.52 9.60 -20.25
CA GLY A 300 -8.25 8.21 -20.63
C GLY A 300 -7.07 7.62 -19.84
N ARG A 301 -7.02 6.27 -19.74
CA ARG A 301 -6.04 5.53 -18.91
C ARG A 301 -4.59 5.83 -19.26
N SER A 302 -4.29 5.87 -20.56
CA SER A 302 -2.95 6.15 -21.11
C SER A 302 -2.43 7.53 -20.69
N ARG A 303 -3.17 8.59 -21.00
CA ARG A 303 -2.77 9.97 -20.69
C ARG A 303 -2.81 10.25 -19.20
N GLY A 304 -3.81 9.71 -18.48
CA GLY A 304 -3.89 9.82 -17.03
C GLY A 304 -2.68 9.19 -16.33
N ALA A 305 -2.27 7.99 -16.74
CA ALA A 305 -1.07 7.35 -16.23
C ALA A 305 0.21 8.13 -16.59
N ALA A 306 0.34 8.59 -17.83
CA ALA A 306 1.49 9.37 -18.26
C ALA A 306 1.64 10.67 -17.44
N LEU A 307 0.55 11.39 -17.20
CA LEU A 307 0.54 12.61 -16.38
C LEU A 307 0.91 12.29 -14.91
N ALA A 308 0.40 11.20 -14.36
CA ALA A 308 0.73 10.77 -13.01
C ALA A 308 2.24 10.45 -12.87
N TYR A 309 2.80 9.72 -13.82
CA TYR A 309 4.23 9.45 -13.87
C TYR A 309 5.09 10.72 -14.02
N LEU A 310 4.64 11.68 -14.83
CA LEU A 310 5.32 12.97 -14.97
C LEU A 310 5.38 13.70 -13.62
N VAL A 311 4.26 13.81 -12.92
CA VAL A 311 4.18 14.50 -11.62
C VAL A 311 5.06 13.78 -10.58
N LEU A 312 5.03 12.44 -10.54
CA LEU A 312 5.90 11.66 -9.67
C LEU A 312 7.38 11.87 -10.01
N GLY A 313 7.75 11.77 -11.29
CA GLY A 313 9.13 11.99 -11.73
C GLY A 313 9.64 13.39 -11.37
N LEU A 314 8.82 14.41 -11.59
CA LEU A 314 9.13 15.78 -11.18
C LEU A 314 9.29 15.89 -9.65
N SER A 315 8.46 15.22 -8.86
CA SER A 315 8.59 15.26 -7.40
C SER A 315 9.93 14.69 -6.93
N TYR A 316 10.40 13.58 -7.52
CA TYR A 316 11.69 12.97 -7.17
C TYR A 316 12.87 13.83 -7.60
N ILE A 317 12.82 14.39 -8.82
CA ILE A 317 13.87 15.26 -9.35
C ILE A 317 13.96 16.56 -8.53
N LEU A 318 12.83 17.21 -8.22
CA LEU A 318 12.78 18.39 -7.36
C LEU A 318 13.39 18.11 -5.98
N TYR A 319 13.08 16.95 -5.40
CA TYR A 319 13.61 16.52 -4.10
C TYR A 319 15.14 16.37 -4.13
N ALA A 320 15.68 15.86 -5.22
CA ALA A 320 17.11 15.66 -5.41
C ALA A 320 17.88 16.95 -5.68
N VAL A 321 17.28 17.89 -6.45
CA VAL A 321 17.99 19.03 -7.02
C VAL A 321 17.80 20.29 -6.19
N ILE A 322 16.58 20.55 -5.71
CA ILE A 322 16.27 21.77 -4.98
C ILE A 322 16.47 21.53 -3.47
N LYS A 323 17.70 21.67 -3.02
CA LYS A 323 18.16 21.41 -1.64
C LYS A 323 17.83 22.53 -0.64
N VAL A 324 16.64 23.11 -0.75
CA VAL A 324 16.12 24.15 0.14
C VAL A 324 14.69 23.78 0.59
N PRO A 325 14.19 24.32 1.72
CA PRO A 325 12.88 23.95 2.28
C PRO A 325 11.74 23.96 1.27
N ILE A 326 11.67 24.97 0.40
CA ILE A 326 10.60 25.08 -0.59
C ILE A 326 10.61 23.89 -1.58
N GLY A 327 11.78 23.40 -1.97
CA GLY A 327 11.91 22.23 -2.86
C GLY A 327 11.38 20.96 -2.20
N PHE A 328 11.66 20.78 -0.91
CA PHE A 328 11.17 19.62 -0.14
C PHE A 328 9.65 19.68 0.07
N TYR A 329 9.07 20.85 0.35
CA TYR A 329 7.62 21.01 0.42
C TYR A 329 6.93 20.78 -0.91
N LEU A 330 7.44 21.35 -2.01
CA LEU A 330 6.87 21.13 -3.34
C LEU A 330 6.92 19.66 -3.74
N SER A 331 8.07 18.99 -3.52
CA SER A 331 8.20 17.55 -3.75
C SER A 331 7.20 16.76 -2.92
N ALA A 332 7.09 17.02 -1.62
CA ALA A 332 6.17 16.34 -0.72
C ALA A 332 4.70 16.52 -1.12
N ILE A 333 4.31 17.72 -1.56
CA ILE A 333 2.96 18.03 -2.04
C ILE A 333 2.67 17.27 -3.33
N LEU A 334 3.55 17.35 -4.34
CA LEU A 334 3.39 16.65 -5.61
C LEU A 334 3.32 15.13 -5.40
N PHE A 335 4.24 14.59 -4.59
CA PHE A 335 4.23 13.17 -4.26
C PHE A 335 2.97 12.77 -3.49
N GLY A 336 2.61 13.48 -2.43
CA GLY A 336 1.43 13.16 -1.61
C GLY A 336 0.15 13.14 -2.43
N LEU A 337 -0.05 14.13 -3.29
CA LEU A 337 -1.22 14.16 -4.18
C LEU A 337 -1.20 13.08 -5.28
N THR A 338 -0.06 12.40 -5.50
CA THR A 338 0.09 11.47 -6.64
C THR A 338 0.52 10.06 -6.21
N ALA A 339 0.88 9.85 -4.95
CA ALA A 339 1.48 8.61 -4.44
C ALA A 339 0.71 7.32 -4.80
N TRP A 340 -0.62 7.37 -4.84
CA TRP A 340 -1.48 6.21 -5.12
C TRP A 340 -2.23 6.34 -6.46
N SER A 341 -1.81 7.25 -7.33
CA SER A 341 -2.43 7.50 -8.64
C SER A 341 -2.33 6.29 -9.57
N ILE A 342 -1.13 5.77 -9.75
CA ILE A 342 -0.88 4.66 -10.67
C ILE A 342 -1.62 3.38 -10.24
N PRO A 343 -1.60 2.93 -8.95
CA PRO A 343 -2.42 1.82 -8.51
C PRO A 343 -3.91 1.98 -8.83
N THR A 344 -4.46 3.18 -8.63
CA THR A 344 -5.86 3.48 -8.93
C THR A 344 -6.15 3.36 -10.43
N ILE A 345 -5.29 3.94 -11.28
CA ILE A 345 -5.42 3.89 -12.73
C ILE A 345 -5.25 2.47 -13.25
N MET A 346 -4.26 1.71 -12.74
CA MET A 346 -4.00 0.33 -13.16
C MET A 346 -5.14 -0.62 -12.77
N ALA A 347 -5.78 -0.39 -11.63
CA ALA A 347 -6.96 -1.17 -11.24
C ALA A 347 -8.12 -0.99 -12.24
N ALA A 348 -8.36 0.24 -12.70
CA ALA A 348 -9.36 0.53 -13.71
C ALA A 348 -8.94 0.00 -15.11
N ALA A 349 -7.66 0.23 -15.48
CA ALA A 349 -7.12 -0.25 -16.77
C ALA A 349 -7.18 -1.77 -16.90
N ALA A 350 -6.91 -2.52 -15.82
CA ALA A 350 -7.04 -3.97 -15.84
C ALA A 350 -8.45 -4.40 -16.27
N GLY A 351 -9.50 -3.75 -15.73
CA GLY A 351 -10.88 -3.99 -16.15
C GLY A 351 -11.15 -3.65 -17.60
N ASP A 352 -10.63 -2.49 -18.05
CA ASP A 352 -10.82 -2.02 -19.43
C ASP A 352 -10.11 -2.91 -20.48
N PHE A 353 -9.01 -3.62 -20.08
CA PHE A 353 -8.18 -4.43 -20.99
C PHE A 353 -8.59 -5.91 -21.04
N VAL A 354 -9.03 -6.49 -19.91
CA VAL A 354 -9.37 -7.92 -19.88
C VAL A 354 -10.88 -8.18 -19.74
N GLY A 355 -11.67 -7.12 -19.68
CA GLY A 355 -13.11 -7.16 -19.45
C GLY A 355 -13.48 -7.38 -17.98
N PRO A 356 -14.73 -7.06 -17.57
CA PRO A 356 -15.17 -7.05 -16.18
C PRO A 356 -15.04 -8.43 -15.50
N ARG A 357 -15.22 -9.52 -16.25
CA ARG A 357 -15.17 -10.91 -15.75
C ARG A 357 -13.76 -11.33 -15.33
N LEU A 358 -12.74 -10.89 -16.06
CA LEU A 358 -11.34 -11.24 -15.81
C LEU A 358 -10.57 -10.15 -15.07
N ALA A 359 -11.17 -8.99 -14.81
CA ALA A 359 -10.54 -7.84 -14.20
C ALA A 359 -9.81 -8.15 -12.86
N PRO A 360 -10.39 -8.92 -11.90
CA PRO A 360 -9.69 -9.25 -10.66
C PRO A 360 -8.42 -10.07 -10.90
N ALA A 361 -8.47 -11.03 -11.81
CA ALA A 361 -7.34 -11.88 -12.14
C ALA A 361 -6.27 -11.12 -12.94
N GLY A 362 -6.68 -10.23 -13.87
CA GLY A 362 -5.79 -9.32 -14.59
C GLY A 362 -5.06 -8.38 -13.64
N LEU A 363 -5.79 -7.74 -12.72
CA LEU A 363 -5.20 -6.87 -11.70
C LEU A 363 -4.22 -7.65 -10.80
N GLY A 364 -4.59 -8.85 -10.37
CA GLY A 364 -3.69 -9.73 -9.60
C GLY A 364 -2.39 -10.01 -10.34
N PHE A 365 -2.47 -10.33 -11.64
CA PHE A 365 -1.30 -10.61 -12.47
C PHE A 365 -0.37 -9.38 -12.60
N ILE A 366 -0.90 -8.21 -12.93
CA ILE A 366 -0.07 -6.99 -13.07
C ILE A 366 0.50 -6.53 -11.72
N THR A 367 -0.19 -6.82 -10.61
CA THR A 367 0.29 -6.49 -9.26
C THR A 367 1.54 -7.30 -8.88
N LEU A 368 1.79 -8.46 -9.49
CA LEU A 368 3.06 -9.18 -9.34
C LEU A 368 4.25 -8.35 -9.83
N PHE A 369 4.12 -7.72 -10.99
CA PHE A 369 5.16 -6.84 -11.54
C PHE A 369 5.42 -5.64 -10.64
N PHE A 370 4.36 -5.02 -10.16
CA PHE A 370 4.45 -3.95 -9.17
C PHE A 370 5.18 -4.40 -7.90
N GLY A 371 4.85 -5.59 -7.38
CA GLY A 371 5.48 -6.17 -6.21
C GLY A 371 6.96 -6.46 -6.41
N ILE A 372 7.36 -6.94 -7.59
CA ILE A 372 8.78 -7.14 -7.94
C ILE A 372 9.51 -5.80 -7.92
N GLY A 373 8.94 -4.75 -8.55
CA GLY A 373 9.51 -3.40 -8.50
C GLY A 373 9.69 -2.89 -7.08
N GLN A 374 8.67 -3.07 -6.23
CA GLN A 374 8.74 -2.70 -4.81
C GLN A 374 9.81 -3.46 -4.03
N ALA A 375 10.03 -4.72 -4.34
CA ALA A 375 11.05 -5.53 -3.66
C ALA A 375 12.48 -5.11 -4.07
N LEU A 376 12.69 -4.74 -5.33
CA LEU A 376 13.99 -4.34 -5.84
C LEU A 376 14.38 -2.90 -5.47
N GLY A 377 13.40 -1.99 -5.41
CA GLY A 377 13.66 -0.56 -5.25
C GLY A 377 14.46 -0.18 -4.00
N PRO A 378 14.14 -0.67 -2.79
CA PRO A 378 14.88 -0.29 -1.59
C PRO A 378 16.32 -0.78 -1.60
N ALA A 379 16.57 -2.01 -2.07
CA ALA A 379 17.95 -2.53 -2.20
C ALA A 379 18.76 -1.70 -3.21
N LEU A 380 18.17 -1.40 -4.37
CA LEU A 380 18.80 -0.56 -5.40
C LEU A 380 19.08 0.85 -4.87
N GLY A 381 18.09 1.49 -4.23
CA GLY A 381 18.25 2.84 -3.70
C GLY A 381 19.30 2.93 -2.60
N GLY A 382 19.36 1.94 -1.69
CA GLY A 382 20.36 1.86 -0.65
C GLY A 382 21.78 1.64 -1.20
N TYR A 383 21.94 0.73 -2.15
CA TYR A 383 23.21 0.49 -2.84
C TYR A 383 23.72 1.73 -3.55
N LEU A 384 22.86 2.41 -4.31
CA LEU A 384 23.23 3.64 -5.00
C LEU A 384 23.61 4.76 -4.02
N ALA A 385 22.95 4.86 -2.87
CA ALA A 385 23.29 5.83 -1.84
C ALA A 385 24.67 5.55 -1.21
N ASP A 386 24.98 4.28 -0.95
CA ASP A 386 26.29 3.89 -0.39
C ASP A 386 27.42 4.14 -1.40
N VAL A 387 27.23 3.78 -2.68
CA VAL A 387 28.26 3.94 -3.72
C VAL A 387 28.50 5.41 -4.06
N SER A 388 27.45 6.22 -4.13
CA SER A 388 27.58 7.65 -4.48
C SER A 388 27.86 8.56 -3.28
N GLY A 389 27.68 8.05 -2.06
CA GLY A 389 27.77 8.86 -0.83
C GLY A 389 26.64 9.88 -0.68
N SER A 390 25.57 9.81 -1.51
CA SER A 390 24.47 10.77 -1.53
C SER A 390 23.17 10.13 -1.98
N PHE A 391 22.05 10.62 -1.48
CA PHE A 391 20.70 10.25 -1.96
C PHE A 391 20.28 10.98 -3.24
N THR A 392 21.04 11.97 -3.70
CA THR A 392 20.76 12.69 -4.94
C THR A 392 20.67 11.72 -6.13
N LEU A 393 21.65 10.81 -6.27
CA LEU A 393 21.65 9.83 -7.36
C LEU A 393 20.46 8.85 -7.32
N PRO A 394 20.14 8.19 -6.19
CA PRO A 394 18.94 7.36 -6.08
C PRO A 394 17.64 8.07 -6.49
N PHE A 395 17.44 9.32 -6.08
CA PHE A 395 16.24 10.06 -6.41
C PHE A 395 16.20 10.51 -7.87
N LEU A 396 17.33 10.90 -8.47
CA LEU A 396 17.41 11.17 -9.90
C LEU A 396 17.11 9.92 -10.73
N ILE A 397 17.63 8.77 -10.33
CA ILE A 397 17.35 7.49 -10.98
C ILE A 397 15.86 7.14 -10.84
N ALA A 398 15.26 7.32 -9.65
CA ALA A 398 13.82 7.15 -9.47
C ALA A 398 13.01 8.08 -10.38
N GLY A 399 13.46 9.32 -10.57
CA GLY A 399 12.88 10.28 -11.51
C GLY A 399 12.95 9.78 -12.95
N VAL A 400 14.10 9.33 -13.41
CA VAL A 400 14.29 8.76 -14.76
C VAL A 400 13.41 7.53 -14.96
N ILE A 401 13.37 6.61 -13.99
CA ILE A 401 12.52 5.42 -14.01
C ILE A 401 11.04 5.83 -14.16
N SER A 402 10.61 6.85 -13.43
CA SER A 402 9.24 7.39 -13.54
C SER A 402 8.98 7.99 -14.93
N LEU A 403 9.91 8.74 -15.50
CA LEU A 403 9.79 9.29 -16.86
C LEU A 403 9.75 8.20 -17.93
N ILE A 404 10.48 7.10 -17.75
CA ILE A 404 10.35 5.91 -18.61
C ILE A 404 8.92 5.35 -18.50
N GLY A 405 8.38 5.21 -17.28
CA GLY A 405 6.99 4.82 -17.05
C GLY A 405 5.99 5.75 -17.73
N MET A 406 6.26 7.07 -17.74
CA MET A 406 5.47 8.07 -18.48
C MET A 406 5.46 7.76 -19.97
N VAL A 407 6.62 7.59 -20.59
CA VAL A 407 6.74 7.30 -22.02
C VAL A 407 6.00 6.00 -22.37
N LEU A 408 6.25 4.94 -21.60
CA LEU A 408 5.56 3.66 -21.81
C LEU A 408 4.04 3.80 -21.67
N SER A 409 3.55 4.65 -20.76
CA SER A 409 2.11 4.86 -20.58
C SER A 409 1.42 5.42 -21.84
N PHE A 410 2.09 6.21 -22.67
CA PHE A 410 1.50 6.71 -23.93
C PHE A 410 1.22 5.59 -24.94
N TYR A 411 1.94 4.49 -24.88
CA TYR A 411 1.77 3.33 -25.77
C TYR A 411 0.75 2.31 -25.23
N LEU A 412 0.06 2.59 -24.11
CA LEU A 412 -1.09 1.81 -23.66
C LEU A 412 -2.22 1.94 -24.67
N LYS A 413 -2.28 1.03 -25.64
CA LYS A 413 -3.37 0.97 -26.62
C LYS A 413 -4.57 0.29 -25.96
N LYS A 414 -5.76 0.92 -26.08
CA LYS A 414 -7.01 0.20 -25.77
C LYS A 414 -7.05 -1.07 -26.63
N PRO A 415 -7.44 -2.23 -26.08
CA PRO A 415 -7.85 -3.34 -26.92
C PRO A 415 -8.94 -2.82 -27.84
N ILE A 416 -8.84 -3.14 -29.13
CA ILE A 416 -9.93 -2.92 -30.08
C ILE A 416 -11.10 -3.72 -29.51
N ALA A 417 -12.20 -3.04 -29.20
CA ALA A 417 -13.44 -3.71 -28.85
C ALA A 417 -13.83 -4.56 -30.06
N GLU A 418 -13.69 -5.90 -29.93
CA GLU A 418 -14.34 -6.87 -30.81
C GLU A 418 -15.81 -6.97 -30.48
#